data_0dd85ed9dc0c5fd106933f3f1b583286
#
_entry.id   0dd85ed9dc0c5fd106933f3f1b583286
#
_cell.length_a   1.000
_cell.length_b   1.000
_cell.length_c   1.000
_cell.angle_alpha   90.00
_cell.angle_beta   90.00
_cell.angle_gamma   90.00
#
_symmetry.space_group_name_H-M   'P 1'
#
loop_
_entity.id
_entity.type
_entity.pdbx_description
1 polymer ?
#
loop_
_entity_poly.entity_id
_entity_poly.type
_entity_poly.pdbx_seq_one_letter_code
_entity_poly.pdbx_strand_id
1 'polypeptide(L)'
;MKNALMTLCCTAMLASPFVHAGAGHDHGPKHGGIVRDAGKLTFELVARADVLTLHVTDHDKPVATDGAKAQVTLYGGSEKNVVSLDPAGENRMAAKGSFKVGVGVRAALAITLPGKAEAKVAFNLK
;
A
#
# COMPACT_ATOMS: atom_id res chain seq x y z
N MET A 1 21.34 64.30 27.52
CA MET A 1 21.11 63.78 27.36
C MET A 1 20.80 62.89 26.99
N LYS A 2 20.44 62.25 26.61
CA LYS A 2 20.19 61.38 26.39
C LYS A 2 19.89 60.42 26.06
N ASN A 3 19.71 59.93 25.75
CA ASN A 3 19.43 59.03 25.57
C ASN A 3 19.02 58.09 25.20
N ALA A 4 18.83 57.53 24.93
CA ALA A 4 18.35 56.64 24.68
C ALA A 4 18.21 55.69 24.32
N LEU A 5 18.06 55.08 24.03
CA LEU A 5 17.85 54.08 23.76
C LEU A 5 17.42 53.16 23.41
N MET A 6 17.15 52.65 22.97
CA MET A 6 16.76 51.81 22.64
C MET A 6 16.60 50.73 22.51
N THR A 7 16.45 49.97 22.30
CA THR A 7 16.04 48.97 22.45
C THR A 7 15.68 48.20 21.67
N LEU A 8 15.78 47.48 21.24
CA LEU A 8 15.48 46.71 20.54
C LEU A 8 15.09 45.53 20.69
N CYS A 9 14.42 45.05 20.42
CA CYS A 9 13.92 43.96 20.61
C CYS A 9 13.83 43.14 19.63
N CYS A 10 14.39 42.31 19.53
CA CYS A 10 14.32 41.46 18.64
C CYS A 10 13.59 40.41 18.88
N THR A 11 12.83 40.11 18.42
CA THR A 11 12.11 39.17 18.65
C THR A 11 12.30 38.17 17.83
N ALA A 12 12.71 37.23 18.09
CA ALA A 12 13.01 36.20 17.42
C ALA A 12 11.95 35.36 17.20
N MET A 13 11.57 35.18 16.37
CA MET A 13 10.67 34.36 16.10
C MET A 13 10.94 33.15 15.79
N LEU A 14 10.76 32.32 16.07
CA LEU A 14 10.93 31.15 15.96
C LEU A 14 10.13 30.42 15.28
N ALA A 15 10.19 30.03 14.33
CA ALA A 15 9.48 29.31 13.65
C ALA A 15 9.55 28.01 13.99
N SER A 16 8.72 27.42 14.27
CA SER A 16 8.84 26.18 14.62
C SER A 16 8.58 25.30 13.59
N PRO A 17 9.28 24.48 13.32
CA PRO A 17 9.17 23.68 12.29
C PRO A 17 8.32 22.57 12.55
N PHE A 18 7.74 22.13 11.75
CA PHE A 18 6.98 21.12 11.94
C PHE A 18 7.47 19.97 11.79
N VAL A 19 7.56 19.15 12.34
CA VAL A 19 7.94 18.06 12.38
C VAL A 19 6.89 17.19 12.15
N HIS A 20 6.88 16.49 11.22
CA HIS A 20 5.90 15.62 11.04
C HIS A 20 6.40 14.40 11.53
N ALA A 21 6.23 14.18 12.62
CA ALA A 21 6.70 13.03 13.18
C ALA A 21 6.04 11.86 12.58
N GLY A 22 6.55 10.86 12.51
CA GLY A 22 5.99 9.69 12.03
C GLY A 22 5.77 9.69 10.62
N ALA A 23 6.29 10.69 10.08
CA ALA A 23 6.02 10.85 8.81
C ALA A 23 6.60 9.92 7.96
N GLY A 24 7.31 9.10 8.29
CA GLY A 24 7.95 8.31 7.37
C GLY A 24 7.14 7.28 6.69
N HIS A 25 5.97 7.03 7.10
CA HIS A 25 5.27 5.96 6.48
C HIS A 25 3.95 6.39 5.96
N ASP A 26 3.89 6.56 4.69
CA ASP A 26 2.65 6.85 4.05
C ASP A 26 2.06 5.52 3.65
N HIS A 27 1.08 5.05 4.36
CA HIS A 27 0.44 3.78 4.05
C HIS A 27 -0.77 3.95 3.13
N GLY A 28 -0.93 5.09 2.55
CA GLY A 28 -2.02 5.28 1.60
C GLY A 28 -1.74 4.60 0.27
N PRO A 29 -2.76 4.43 -0.54
CA PRO A 29 -2.59 3.80 -1.85
C PRO A 29 -1.76 4.69 -2.75
N LYS A 30 -0.85 4.09 -3.48
CA LYS A 30 0.00 4.81 -4.42
C LYS A 30 -0.39 4.56 -5.87
N HIS A 31 -1.24 3.59 -6.10
CA HIS A 31 -1.66 3.21 -7.45
C HIS A 31 -3.18 3.19 -7.59
N GLY A 32 -3.87 3.80 -6.66
CA GLY A 32 -5.33 3.84 -6.71
C GLY A 32 -6.00 2.57 -6.21
N GLY A 33 -5.28 1.72 -5.53
CA GLY A 33 -5.83 0.47 -5.03
C GLY A 33 -6.19 0.54 -3.56
N ILE A 34 -6.27 -0.63 -2.96
CA ILE A 34 -6.58 -0.78 -1.55
C ILE A 34 -5.37 -1.35 -0.86
N VAL A 35 -4.99 -0.77 0.26
CA VAL A 35 -3.78 -1.14 0.98
C VAL A 35 -4.11 -1.93 2.22
N ARG A 36 -3.37 -3.00 2.46
CA ARG A 36 -3.45 -3.79 3.69
C ARG A 36 -2.06 -4.24 4.08
N ASP A 37 -1.83 -4.32 5.38
CA ASP A 37 -0.56 -4.75 5.90
C ASP A 37 -0.65 -6.16 6.45
N ALA A 38 0.42 -6.90 6.35
CA ALA A 38 0.55 -8.19 6.99
C ALA A 38 1.98 -8.31 7.48
N GLY A 39 2.18 -8.19 8.77
CA GLY A 39 3.52 -8.18 9.35
C GLY A 39 4.30 -6.98 8.87
N LYS A 40 5.44 -7.21 8.29
CA LYS A 40 6.27 -6.12 7.78
C LYS A 40 5.91 -5.74 6.36
N LEU A 41 5.07 -6.52 5.72
CA LEU A 41 4.75 -6.29 4.32
C LEU A 41 3.48 -5.47 4.17
N THR A 42 3.47 -4.64 3.16
CA THR A 42 2.32 -3.86 2.76
C THR A 42 1.93 -4.28 1.36
N PHE A 43 0.66 -4.53 1.17
CA PHE A 43 0.14 -4.95 -0.12
C PHE A 43 -0.87 -3.94 -0.62
N GLU A 44 -0.72 -3.54 -1.85
CA GLU A 44 -1.73 -2.70 -2.51
C GLU A 44 -2.33 -3.50 -3.66
N LEU A 45 -3.62 -3.75 -3.59
CA LEU A 45 -4.33 -4.46 -4.65
C LEU A 45 -5.11 -3.47 -5.50
N VAL A 46 -4.79 -3.45 -6.78
CA VAL A 46 -5.52 -2.65 -7.75
C VAL A 46 -6.38 -3.63 -8.53
N ALA A 47 -7.67 -3.58 -8.30
CA ALA A 47 -8.60 -4.53 -8.91
C ALA A 47 -9.41 -3.86 -10.01
N ARG A 48 -9.24 -4.31 -11.22
CA ARG A 48 -10.00 -3.82 -12.37
C ARG A 48 -10.68 -5.01 -13.05
N ALA A 49 -11.67 -4.73 -13.84
CA ALA A 49 -12.43 -5.80 -14.48
C ALA A 49 -11.59 -6.68 -15.39
N ASP A 50 -10.49 -6.17 -15.91
CA ASP A 50 -9.65 -6.90 -16.85
C ASP A 50 -8.28 -7.27 -16.30
N VAL A 51 -7.92 -6.74 -15.15
CA VAL A 51 -6.60 -7.03 -14.60
C VAL A 51 -6.59 -6.82 -13.09
N LEU A 52 -5.96 -7.72 -12.40
CA LEU A 52 -5.67 -7.56 -10.98
C LEU A 52 -4.17 -7.33 -10.85
N THR A 53 -3.77 -6.30 -10.14
CA THR A 53 -2.36 -5.99 -9.92
C THR A 53 -2.09 -5.85 -8.43
N LEU A 54 -1.06 -6.50 -7.97
CA LEU A 54 -0.64 -6.45 -6.58
C LEU A 54 0.73 -5.81 -6.50
N HIS A 55 0.88 -4.83 -5.63
CA HIS A 55 2.17 -4.21 -5.36
C HIS A 55 2.60 -4.59 -3.94
N VAL A 56 3.84 -5.01 -3.79
CA VAL A 56 4.35 -5.47 -2.50
C VAL A 56 5.48 -4.58 -2.04
N THR A 57 5.38 -4.07 -0.82
CA THR A 57 6.44 -3.25 -0.23
C THR A 57 6.74 -3.73 1.19
N ASP A 58 7.93 -3.37 1.68
CA ASP A 58 8.34 -3.65 3.05
C ASP A 58 8.92 -2.32 3.54
N HIS A 59 8.22 -1.66 4.45
CA HIS A 59 8.62 -0.34 4.96
C HIS A 59 8.86 0.64 3.80
N ASP A 60 7.90 0.67 2.87
CA ASP A 60 7.94 1.53 1.69
C ASP A 60 9.02 1.18 0.67
N LYS A 61 9.69 0.07 0.83
CA LYS A 61 10.66 -0.38 -0.15
C LYS A 61 10.06 -1.48 -1.00
N PRO A 62 10.25 -1.45 -2.29
CA PRO A 62 9.71 -2.50 -3.16
C PRO A 62 10.33 -3.85 -2.82
N VAL A 63 9.49 -4.88 -2.85
CA VAL A 63 9.93 -6.26 -2.61
C VAL A 63 9.83 -7.01 -3.93
N ALA A 64 10.92 -7.57 -4.38
CA ALA A 64 10.92 -8.31 -5.63
C ALA A 64 9.99 -9.51 -5.56
N THR A 65 9.20 -9.69 -6.58
CA THR A 65 8.22 -10.78 -6.63
C THR A 65 8.67 -11.95 -7.48
N ASP A 66 9.91 -11.94 -7.95
CA ASP A 66 10.42 -13.06 -8.70
C ASP A 66 10.35 -14.33 -7.86
N GLY A 67 9.77 -15.36 -8.39
CA GLY A 67 9.63 -16.63 -7.66
C GLY A 67 8.49 -16.66 -6.66
N ALA A 68 7.75 -15.58 -6.52
CA ALA A 68 6.62 -15.54 -5.60
C ALA A 68 5.41 -16.25 -6.18
N LYS A 69 4.57 -16.76 -5.31
CA LYS A 69 3.31 -17.38 -5.72
C LYS A 69 2.19 -16.68 -4.98
N ALA A 70 1.16 -16.29 -5.70
CA ALA A 70 0.04 -15.59 -5.09
C ALA A 70 -1.27 -16.00 -5.73
N GLN A 71 -2.29 -15.99 -4.91
CA GLN A 71 -3.64 -16.31 -5.35
C GLN A 71 -4.58 -15.31 -4.71
N VAL A 72 -5.51 -14.82 -5.49
CA VAL A 72 -6.57 -13.96 -4.98
C VAL A 72 -7.88 -14.67 -5.19
N THR A 73 -8.66 -14.80 -4.15
CA THR A 73 -10.00 -15.36 -4.26
C THR A 73 -11.00 -14.21 -4.17
N LEU A 74 -11.80 -14.05 -5.20
CA LEU A 74 -12.81 -13.00 -5.25
C LEU A 74 -14.16 -13.57 -4.82
N TYR A 75 -14.74 -12.97 -3.81
CA TYR A 75 -16.06 -13.37 -3.32
C TYR A 75 -17.04 -12.25 -3.65
N GLY A 76 -17.97 -12.53 -4.54
CA GLY A 76 -18.99 -11.56 -4.91
C GLY A 76 -20.33 -12.23 -4.89
N GLY A 77 -21.20 -11.82 -3.98
CA GLY A 77 -22.49 -12.48 -3.82
C GLY A 77 -22.27 -13.93 -3.45
N SER A 78 -22.80 -14.83 -4.23
CA SER A 78 -22.61 -16.26 -4.00
C SER A 78 -21.49 -16.83 -4.86
N GLU A 79 -20.79 -15.99 -5.60
CA GLU A 79 -19.75 -16.46 -6.48
C GLU A 79 -18.38 -16.42 -5.83
N LYS A 80 -17.54 -17.35 -6.23
CA LYS A 80 -16.18 -17.44 -5.73
C LYS A 80 -15.27 -17.73 -6.91
N ASN A 81 -14.31 -16.87 -7.14
CA ASN A 81 -13.37 -17.06 -8.22
C ASN A 81 -11.95 -17.03 -7.68
N VAL A 82 -11.19 -18.06 -7.99
CA VAL A 82 -9.79 -18.13 -7.56
C VAL A 82 -8.92 -17.72 -8.74
N VAL A 83 -8.06 -16.73 -8.52
CA VAL A 83 -7.23 -16.17 -9.56
C VAL A 83 -5.78 -16.28 -9.15
N SER A 84 -4.96 -16.88 -9.99
CA SER A 84 -3.52 -16.95 -9.72
C SER A 84 -2.84 -15.72 -10.28
N LEU A 85 -1.99 -15.10 -9.51
CA LEU A 85 -1.20 -13.98 -9.94
C LEU A 85 0.21 -14.44 -10.29
N ASP A 86 0.77 -13.87 -11.32
CA ASP A 86 2.14 -14.16 -11.73
C ASP A 86 3.03 -12.95 -11.51
N PRO A 87 4.31 -13.15 -11.25
CA PRO A 87 5.22 -12.01 -11.15
C PRO A 87 5.17 -11.16 -12.42
N ALA A 88 5.06 -9.87 -12.25
CA ALA A 88 4.92 -8.94 -13.36
C ALA A 88 6.05 -7.93 -13.41
N GLY A 89 7.16 -8.27 -12.79
CA GLY A 89 8.34 -7.40 -12.76
C GLY A 89 8.40 -6.57 -11.49
N GLU A 90 9.57 -6.27 -11.05
CA GLU A 90 9.80 -5.45 -9.87
C GLU A 90 9.04 -5.99 -8.66
N ASN A 91 8.19 -5.19 -8.07
CA ASN A 91 7.42 -5.59 -6.91
C ASN A 91 5.94 -5.85 -7.24
N ARG A 92 5.67 -6.23 -8.48
CA ARG A 92 4.29 -6.42 -8.92
C ARG A 92 3.98 -7.87 -9.24
N MET A 93 2.76 -8.24 -8.99
CA MET A 93 2.18 -9.48 -9.48
C MET A 93 0.88 -9.13 -10.16
N ALA A 94 0.51 -9.85 -11.19
CA ALA A 94 -0.67 -9.49 -11.96
C ALA A 94 -1.35 -10.71 -12.57
N ALA A 95 -2.63 -10.56 -12.85
CA ALA A 95 -3.39 -11.54 -13.61
C ALA A 95 -4.33 -10.78 -14.53
N LYS A 96 -4.39 -11.22 -15.78
CA LYS A 96 -5.30 -10.66 -16.75
C LYS A 96 -6.47 -11.60 -16.94
N GLY A 97 -7.63 -11.07 -17.18
CA GLY A 97 -8.81 -11.90 -17.39
C GLY A 97 -10.06 -11.07 -17.33
N SER A 98 -11.11 -11.65 -16.81
CA SER A 98 -12.37 -10.97 -16.66
C SER A 98 -12.80 -11.21 -15.22
N PHE A 99 -12.87 -10.15 -14.46
CA PHE A 99 -13.08 -10.25 -13.01
C PHE A 99 -14.27 -9.42 -12.57
N LYS A 100 -14.98 -9.94 -11.57
CA LYS A 100 -16.06 -9.20 -10.99
C LYS A 100 -15.44 -8.39 -9.84
N VAL A 101 -15.41 -7.10 -9.99
CA VAL A 101 -14.82 -6.22 -9.00
C VAL A 101 -15.80 -5.09 -8.69
N GLY A 102 -15.56 -4.44 -7.56
CA GLY A 102 -16.40 -3.30 -7.17
C GLY A 102 -16.94 -3.43 -5.77
N VAL A 103 -17.84 -2.55 -5.43
CA VAL A 103 -18.41 -2.51 -4.08
C VAL A 103 -19.10 -3.83 -3.79
N GLY A 104 -18.85 -4.36 -2.62
CA GLY A 104 -19.46 -5.62 -2.19
C GLY A 104 -18.63 -6.84 -2.50
N VAL A 105 -17.56 -6.71 -3.25
CA VAL A 105 -16.69 -7.83 -3.55
C VAL A 105 -15.53 -7.84 -2.54
N ARG A 106 -15.23 -9.02 -2.04
CA ARG A 106 -14.11 -9.19 -1.13
C ARG A 106 -13.03 -9.99 -1.83
N ALA A 107 -11.81 -9.56 -1.71
CA ALA A 107 -10.67 -10.26 -2.29
C ALA A 107 -9.80 -10.80 -1.17
N ALA A 108 -9.57 -12.09 -1.17
CA ALA A 108 -8.69 -12.72 -0.19
C ALA A 108 -7.38 -13.11 -0.88
N LEU A 109 -6.29 -12.53 -0.44
CA LEU A 109 -4.97 -12.78 -1.00
C LEU A 109 -4.22 -13.79 -0.16
N ALA A 110 -3.60 -14.75 -0.81
CA ALA A 110 -2.62 -15.64 -0.19
C ALA A 110 -1.36 -15.53 -1.02
N ILE A 111 -0.27 -15.12 -0.41
CA ILE A 111 0.97 -14.93 -1.14
C ILE A 111 2.14 -15.54 -0.39
N THR A 112 3.02 -16.19 -1.11
CA THR A 112 4.26 -16.73 -0.57
C THR A 112 5.42 -16.16 -1.36
N LEU A 113 6.18 -15.31 -0.70
CA LEU A 113 7.41 -14.79 -1.28
C LEU A 113 8.54 -15.78 -1.06
N PRO A 114 9.55 -15.80 -1.91
CA PRO A 114 10.64 -16.74 -1.76
C PRO A 114 11.28 -16.68 -0.38
N GLY A 115 11.40 -17.83 0.26
CA GLY A 115 12.02 -17.91 1.57
C GLY A 115 11.20 -17.37 2.72
N LYS A 116 9.93 -17.04 2.49
CA LYS A 116 9.09 -16.51 3.53
C LYS A 116 7.82 -17.34 3.70
N ALA A 117 7.21 -17.22 4.86
CA ALA A 117 5.96 -17.91 5.12
C ALA A 117 4.82 -17.27 4.34
N GLU A 118 3.79 -18.02 4.11
CA GLU A 118 2.62 -17.52 3.42
C GLU A 118 1.94 -16.41 4.22
N ALA A 119 1.58 -15.34 3.55
CA ALA A 119 0.84 -14.24 4.15
C ALA A 119 -0.56 -14.24 3.57
N LYS A 120 -1.55 -13.93 4.39
CA LYS A 120 -2.94 -13.85 3.96
C LYS A 120 -3.53 -12.53 4.40
N VAL A 121 -4.16 -11.84 3.49
CA VAL A 121 -4.83 -10.58 3.78
C VAL A 121 -6.12 -10.49 2.98
N ALA A 122 -7.06 -9.73 3.47
CA ALA A 122 -8.33 -9.54 2.80
C ALA A 122 -8.55 -8.08 2.48
N PHE A 123 -9.14 -7.83 1.32
CA PHE A 123 -9.44 -6.51 0.84
C PHE A 123 -10.94 -6.41 0.58
N ASN A 124 -11.55 -5.33 0.99
CA ASN A 124 -12.92 -5.05 0.61
C ASN A 124 -12.87 -4.07 -0.55
N LEU A 125 -13.32 -4.50 -1.70
CA LEU A 125 -13.21 -3.68 -2.91
C LEU A 125 -14.22 -2.53 -2.90
N LYS A 126 -13.89 -1.48 -3.59
CA LYS A 126 -14.73 -0.29 -3.65
C LYS A 126 -15.14 0.01 -5.07
#